data_d86ccfc6efe594b7061f690b8676a1de
#
_entry.id   d86ccfc6efe594b7061f690b8676a1de
#
_cell.length_a   1.000
_cell.length_b   1.000
_cell.length_c   1.000
_cell.angle_alpha   90.00
_cell.angle_beta   90.00
_cell.angle_gamma   90.00
#
_symmetry.space_group_name_H-M   'P 1'
#
loop_
_entity.id
_entity.type
_entity.pdbx_description
1 polymer ?
#
loop_
_entity_poly.entity_id
_entity_poly.type
_entity_poly.pdbx_seq_one_letter_code
_entity_poly.pdbx_strand_id
1 'polypeptide(L)'
;PGDRITIALTSDRQYNSAATWFDAHNRMQTQTDLPLPRLDQKSRLWTGTMVYTNEIRDPHLGVMFQSTGNYARCEIWVNEHRVVEKTTRGKFATVYCDGSTEPPAHTAPTPRHR
;
A
#
# COMPACT_ATOMS: atom_id res chain seq x y z
N PRO A 1 8.29 -9.02 -14.84
CA PRO A 1 7.90 -7.92 -15.71
C PRO A 1 6.50 -8.12 -16.27
N GLY A 2 5.79 -7.03 -16.42
CA GLY A 2 4.45 -7.10 -16.98
C GLY A 2 3.33 -7.21 -15.97
N ASP A 3 3.64 -7.40 -14.69
CA ASP A 3 2.60 -7.43 -13.68
C ASP A 3 2.05 -6.03 -13.45
N ARG A 4 0.75 -5.95 -13.25
CA ARG A 4 0.10 -4.70 -12.88
C ARG A 4 0.10 -4.58 -11.37
N ILE A 5 0.69 -3.50 -10.88
CA ILE A 5 0.77 -3.23 -9.46
C ILE A 5 -0.24 -2.14 -9.13
N THR A 6 -1.07 -2.39 -8.13
CA THR A 6 -2.02 -1.40 -7.64
C THR A 6 -1.74 -1.17 -6.16
N ILE A 7 -1.53 0.10 -5.81
CA ILE A 7 -1.38 0.51 -4.42
C ILE A 7 -2.61 1.31 -4.07
N ALA A 8 -3.35 0.84 -3.06
CA ALA A 8 -4.57 1.51 -2.62
C ALA A 8 -4.35 2.09 -1.24
N LEU A 9 -4.72 3.36 -1.07
CA LEU A 9 -4.56 4.09 0.19
C LEU A 9 -5.91 4.57 0.68
N THR A 10 -6.12 4.49 1.99
CA THR A 10 -7.37 4.92 2.61
C THR A 10 -7.05 5.72 3.86
N SER A 11 -7.78 6.81 4.08
CA SER A 11 -7.59 7.69 5.22
C SER A 11 -8.92 8.30 5.61
N ASP A 12 -9.02 8.75 6.87
CA ASP A 12 -10.17 9.52 7.33
C ASP A 12 -10.05 11.00 6.93
N ARG A 13 -8.97 11.38 6.24
CA ARG A 13 -8.80 12.75 5.77
C ARG A 13 -8.49 12.74 4.29
N GLN A 14 -8.93 13.77 3.60
CA GLN A 14 -8.69 13.86 2.17
C GLN A 14 -7.23 14.17 1.86
N TYR A 15 -6.66 15.14 2.58
CA TYR A 15 -5.28 15.55 2.36
C TYR A 15 -4.40 14.95 3.45
N ASN A 16 -3.34 14.28 3.05
CA ASN A 16 -2.54 13.48 3.96
C ASN A 16 -1.09 13.91 3.94
N SER A 17 -0.34 13.50 4.99
CA SER A 17 1.03 13.97 5.16
C SER A 17 1.93 13.56 4.00
N ALA A 18 1.97 12.27 3.72
CA ALA A 18 2.87 11.79 2.69
C ALA A 18 2.63 10.33 2.37
N ALA A 19 3.09 9.93 1.21
CA ALA A 19 3.25 8.51 0.87
C ALA A 19 4.59 8.35 0.18
N THR A 20 5.22 7.20 0.42
CA THR A 20 6.47 6.83 -0.23
C THR A 20 6.29 5.43 -0.78
N TRP A 21 6.66 5.24 -2.03
CA TRP A 21 6.49 3.95 -2.70
C TRP A 21 7.59 3.73 -3.72
N PHE A 22 7.62 2.54 -4.31
CA PHE A 22 8.58 2.22 -5.37
C PHE A 22 7.83 2.11 -6.70
N ASP A 23 8.38 2.73 -7.73
CA ASP A 23 7.72 2.79 -9.03
C ASP A 23 8.10 1.60 -9.92
N ALA A 24 7.71 1.69 -11.20
CA ALA A 24 7.90 0.60 -12.16
C ALA A 24 9.37 0.23 -12.37
N HIS A 25 10.28 1.12 -12.02
CA HIS A 25 11.72 0.89 -12.18
C HIS A 25 12.43 0.75 -10.84
N ASN A 26 11.68 0.49 -9.79
CA ASN A 26 12.23 0.26 -8.45
C ASN A 26 12.87 1.52 -7.86
N ARG A 27 12.40 2.68 -8.28
CA ARG A 27 12.86 3.94 -7.73
C ARG A 27 11.90 4.42 -6.67
N MET A 28 12.45 4.93 -5.58
CA MET A 28 11.62 5.45 -4.50
C MET A 28 11.01 6.78 -4.90
N GLN A 29 9.70 6.89 -4.73
CA GLN A 29 8.94 8.12 -4.98
C GLN A 29 8.30 8.56 -3.70
N THR A 30 8.19 9.87 -3.49
CA THR A 30 7.54 10.43 -2.32
C THR A 30 6.65 11.59 -2.77
N GLN A 31 5.45 11.62 -2.22
CA GLN A 31 4.55 12.77 -2.43
C GLN A 31 4.04 13.23 -1.07
N THR A 32 4.21 14.53 -0.80
CA THR A 32 3.66 15.15 0.40
C THR A 32 2.34 15.82 0.06
N ASP A 33 1.56 16.15 1.09
CA ASP A 33 0.23 16.75 0.92
C ASP A 33 -0.60 15.96 -0.07
N LEU A 34 -0.63 14.65 0.14
CA LEU A 34 -1.23 13.73 -0.80
C LEU A 34 -2.75 13.76 -0.70
N PRO A 35 -3.45 14.13 -1.78
CA PRO A 35 -4.91 14.09 -1.77
C PRO A 35 -5.41 12.72 -2.19
N LEU A 36 -6.47 12.28 -1.53
CA LEU A 36 -7.17 11.06 -1.94
C LEU A 36 -8.48 11.51 -2.58
N PRO A 37 -8.75 11.08 -3.82
CA PRO A 37 -9.82 11.69 -4.61
C PRO A 37 -11.23 11.20 -4.34
N ARG A 38 -11.40 10.06 -3.70
CA ARG A 38 -12.72 9.45 -3.58
C ARG A 38 -13.18 9.33 -2.15
N LEU A 39 -14.37 9.83 -1.87
CA LEU A 39 -14.99 9.70 -0.56
C LEU A 39 -16.02 8.58 -0.63
N ASP A 40 -15.87 7.59 0.25
CA ASP A 40 -16.92 6.58 0.41
C ASP A 40 -17.97 7.12 1.34
N GLN A 41 -19.20 7.26 0.84
CA GLN A 41 -20.28 7.89 1.59
C GLN A 41 -20.66 7.13 2.84
N LYS A 42 -20.50 5.80 2.84
CA LYS A 42 -20.88 5.01 4.00
C LYS A 42 -19.84 5.09 5.10
N SER A 43 -18.61 4.80 4.78
CA SER A 43 -17.54 4.77 5.77
C SER A 43 -17.01 6.15 6.11
N ARG A 44 -17.25 7.12 5.21
CA ARG A 44 -16.71 8.48 5.31
C ARG A 44 -15.18 8.48 5.22
N LEU A 45 -14.62 7.46 4.59
CA LEU A 45 -13.19 7.38 4.38
C LEU A 45 -12.84 7.77 2.95
N TRP A 46 -11.68 8.38 2.81
CA TRP A 46 -11.15 8.80 1.51
C TRP A 46 -10.22 7.73 0.97
N THR A 47 -10.28 7.46 -0.32
CA THR A 47 -9.44 6.45 -0.97
C THR A 47 -8.81 7.00 -2.24
N GLY A 48 -7.67 6.39 -2.58
CA GLY A 48 -6.99 6.65 -3.83
C GLY A 48 -6.14 5.47 -4.22
N THR A 49 -5.87 5.34 -5.51
CA THR A 49 -5.05 4.24 -6.01
C THR A 49 -3.96 4.76 -6.93
N MET A 50 -2.86 4.04 -6.95
CA MET A 50 -1.79 4.24 -7.93
C MET A 50 -1.63 2.91 -8.65
N VAL A 51 -1.57 2.97 -9.99
CA VAL A 51 -1.45 1.75 -10.79
C VAL A 51 -0.27 1.91 -11.74
N TYR A 52 0.57 0.90 -11.82
CA TYR A 52 1.65 0.90 -12.79
C TYR A 52 1.97 -0.54 -13.19
N THR A 53 2.62 -0.67 -14.35
CA THR A 53 3.07 -1.97 -14.84
C THR A 53 4.53 -2.12 -14.46
N ASN A 54 4.83 -3.20 -13.75
CA ASN A 54 6.19 -3.47 -13.34
C ASN A 54 7.07 -3.77 -14.56
N GLU A 55 8.24 -3.14 -14.62
CA GLU A 55 9.13 -3.28 -15.77
C GLU A 55 10.46 -3.95 -15.44
N ILE A 56 10.61 -4.43 -14.22
CA ILE A 56 11.84 -5.10 -13.83
C ILE A 56 11.51 -6.47 -13.26
N ARG A 57 12.55 -7.28 -13.07
CA ARG A 57 12.33 -8.66 -12.67
C ARG A 57 11.92 -8.80 -11.21
N ASP A 58 12.62 -8.15 -10.30
CA ASP A 58 12.39 -8.32 -8.87
C ASP A 58 11.97 -6.99 -8.27
N PRO A 59 10.69 -6.61 -8.42
CA PRO A 59 10.25 -5.30 -7.94
C PRO A 59 10.20 -5.27 -6.42
N HIS A 60 10.48 -4.09 -5.88
CA HIS A 60 10.29 -3.85 -4.46
C HIS A 60 8.86 -3.34 -4.29
N LEU A 61 8.00 -4.14 -3.70
CA LEU A 61 6.60 -3.79 -3.51
C LEU A 61 6.41 -3.26 -2.10
N GLY A 62 6.49 -1.96 -1.95
CA GLY A 62 6.38 -1.35 -0.65
C GLY A 62 5.75 0.02 -0.72
N VAL A 63 4.99 0.37 0.32
CA VAL A 63 4.44 1.70 0.45
C VAL A 63 4.33 2.06 1.92
N MET A 64 4.69 3.30 2.25
CA MET A 64 4.45 3.88 3.56
C MET A 64 3.51 5.06 3.36
N PHE A 65 2.51 5.19 4.24
CA PHE A 65 1.47 6.21 4.09
C PHE A 65 1.12 6.76 5.46
N GLN A 66 1.10 8.08 5.57
CA GLN A 66 0.73 8.74 6.81
C GLN A 66 -0.48 9.63 6.63
N SER A 67 -1.51 9.37 7.43
CA SER A 67 -2.71 10.19 7.48
C SER A 67 -2.45 11.45 8.30
N THR A 68 -3.15 12.52 7.98
CA THR A 68 -3.18 13.71 8.86
C THR A 68 -4.24 13.57 9.94
N GLY A 69 -5.00 12.49 9.90
CA GLY A 69 -6.06 12.23 10.89
C GLY A 69 -5.71 11.07 11.78
N ASN A 70 -6.62 10.10 11.86
CA ASN A 70 -6.53 9.02 12.84
C ASN A 70 -6.69 7.63 12.23
N TYR A 71 -6.63 7.50 10.91
CA TYR A 71 -6.83 6.22 10.25
C TYR A 71 -6.02 6.19 8.96
N ALA A 72 -5.22 5.16 8.81
CA ALA A 72 -4.47 4.94 7.57
C ALA A 72 -4.50 3.47 7.22
N ARG A 73 -4.71 3.18 5.95
CA ARG A 73 -4.72 1.82 5.46
C ARG A 73 -4.00 1.79 4.12
N CYS A 74 -3.22 0.75 3.90
CA CYS A 74 -2.61 0.51 2.60
C CYS A 74 -2.89 -0.91 2.15
N GLU A 75 -2.95 -1.07 0.83
CA GLU A 75 -3.09 -2.37 0.19
C GLU A 75 -2.18 -2.39 -1.03
N ILE A 76 -1.61 -3.55 -1.32
CA ILE A 76 -0.87 -3.74 -2.56
C ILE A 76 -1.48 -4.95 -3.26
N TRP A 77 -1.80 -4.76 -4.53
CA TRP A 77 -2.37 -5.80 -5.38
C TRP A 77 -1.40 -6.07 -6.52
N VAL A 78 -1.20 -7.33 -6.84
CA VAL A 78 -0.43 -7.74 -8.01
C VAL A 78 -1.41 -8.40 -8.96
N ASN A 79 -1.61 -7.77 -10.10
CA ASN A 79 -2.68 -8.10 -11.02
C ASN A 79 -4.00 -7.99 -10.27
N GLU A 80 -4.70 -9.07 -10.02
CA GLU A 80 -5.99 -9.00 -9.33
C GLU A 80 -5.96 -9.67 -7.97
N HIS A 81 -4.75 -9.91 -7.44
CA HIS A 81 -4.61 -10.54 -6.13
C HIS A 81 -4.02 -9.56 -5.13
N ARG A 82 -4.71 -9.41 -3.99
CA ARG A 82 -4.19 -8.58 -2.92
C ARG A 82 -3.10 -9.35 -2.19
N VAL A 83 -1.89 -8.80 -2.16
CA VAL A 83 -0.76 -9.49 -1.54
C VAL A 83 -0.47 -8.99 -0.14
N VAL A 84 -0.93 -7.80 0.23
CA VAL A 84 -0.76 -7.30 1.58
C VAL A 84 -1.79 -6.22 1.86
N GLU A 85 -2.19 -6.13 3.13
CA GLU A 85 -3.11 -5.10 3.60
C GLU A 85 -2.77 -4.82 5.06
N LYS A 86 -2.68 -3.55 5.43
CA LYS A 86 -2.40 -3.11 6.79
C LYS A 86 -3.25 -1.91 7.13
N THR A 87 -3.66 -1.82 8.39
CA THR A 87 -4.43 -0.70 8.91
C THR A 87 -3.81 -0.25 10.22
N THR A 88 -3.72 1.06 10.41
CA THR A 88 -3.24 1.65 11.65
C THR A 88 -4.22 2.72 12.08
N ARG A 89 -4.47 2.81 13.39
CA ARG A 89 -5.36 3.80 13.96
C ARG A 89 -4.60 4.61 15.01
N GLY A 90 -5.01 5.86 15.18
CA GLY A 90 -4.40 6.76 16.14
C GLY A 90 -3.88 8.00 15.45
N LYS A 91 -3.50 8.99 16.24
CA LYS A 91 -3.11 10.29 15.75
C LYS A 91 -1.96 10.18 14.75
N PHE A 92 -2.14 10.78 13.59
CA PHE A 92 -1.18 10.73 12.50
C PHE A 92 -0.82 9.29 12.12
N ALA A 93 -1.85 8.44 12.07
CA ALA A 93 -1.68 7.04 11.78
C ALA A 93 -0.76 6.84 10.57
N THR A 94 0.24 5.99 10.76
CA THR A 94 1.21 5.68 9.71
C THR A 94 1.19 4.17 9.49
N VAL A 95 1.11 3.76 8.24
CA VAL A 95 0.98 2.37 7.87
C VAL A 95 2.06 2.02 6.84
N TYR A 96 2.53 0.78 6.92
CA TYR A 96 3.54 0.30 5.99
C TYR A 96 3.09 -1.04 5.43
N CYS A 97 3.05 -1.15 4.11
CA CYS A 97 2.75 -2.40 3.42
C CYS A 97 3.98 -2.84 2.65
N ASP A 98 4.38 -4.10 2.82
CA ASP A 98 5.52 -4.66 2.14
C ASP A 98 5.10 -5.97 1.50
N GLY A 99 4.77 -5.90 0.22
CA GLY A 99 4.32 -7.07 -0.53
C GLY A 99 5.44 -8.03 -0.90
N SER A 100 6.68 -7.52 -0.89
CA SER A 100 7.79 -8.36 -1.30
C SER A 100 8.19 -9.38 -0.25
N THR A 101 7.75 -9.17 1.00
CA THR A 101 8.05 -10.12 2.07
C THR A 101 6.90 -11.04 2.36
N GLU A 102 5.84 -10.95 1.58
CA GLU A 102 4.67 -11.76 1.82
C GLU A 102 5.05 -13.22 1.71
N PRO A 103 4.88 -14.00 2.76
CA PRO A 103 5.26 -15.38 2.68
C PRO A 103 4.32 -16.09 1.77
N PRO A 104 4.85 -16.94 1.02
CA PRO A 104 3.99 -17.86 0.35
C PRO A 104 3.44 -18.66 1.46
N ALA A 105 2.64 -18.49 1.82
CA ALA A 105 2.17 -19.19 2.94
C ALA A 105 3.13 -20.24 3.46
N HIS A 106 3.76 -19.61 3.38
CA HIS A 106 4.30 -20.03 3.97
C HIS A 106 4.47 -20.38 4.57
N THR A 107 4.52 -20.39 4.37
CA THR A 107 4.82 -20.73 4.78
C THR A 107 4.92 -21.17 5.40
N ALA A 108 4.94 -21.58 5.51
CA ALA A 108 5.05 -22.18 6.03
C ALA A 108 5.43 -22.63 6.56
N PRO A 109 5.52 -22.95 6.72
CA PRO A 109 5.89 -23.55 7.24
C PRO A 109 6.24 -24.07 7.61
N THR A 110 6.31 -24.41 7.51
CA THR A 110 6.67 -25.07 7.92
C THR A 110 7.06 -25.59 8.36
N PRO A 111 7.14 -25.99 8.44
CA PRO A 111 7.45 -26.63 8.94
C PRO A 111 8.00 -26.97 9.36
N ARG A 112 7.95 -27.21 9.38
CA ARG A 112 8.31 -27.57 9.90
C ARG A 112 8.89 -27.85 10.08
N HIS A 113 8.93 -28.17 10.05
CA HIS A 113 9.35 -28.49 10.39
C HIS A 113 9.81 -28.76 10.65
N ARG A 114 9.84 -28.97 10.93
CA ARG A 114 10.13 -29.51 11.19
C ARG A 114 10.49 -29.66 11.56
#